data_7da61f4841f12b3f8b8e84c1bd974a8f
#
_entry.id   7da61f4841f12b3f8b8e84c1bd974a8f
#
_cell.length_a   1.000
_cell.length_b   1.000
_cell.length_c   1.000
_cell.angle_alpha   90.00
_cell.angle_beta   90.00
_cell.angle_gamma   90.00
#
_symmetry.space_group_name_H-M   'P 1'
#
loop_
_entity.id
_entity.type
_entity.pdbx_description
1 polymer ?
#
loop_
_entity_poly.entity_id
_entity_poly.type
_entity_poly.pdbx_seq_one_letter_code
_entity_poly.pdbx_strand_id
1 'polypeptide(L)'
;MPANSILKADFLRNIAVEYLQHWLLVPYSWGGNDFSGMDCSGIMVEVLKSVGILPHRWDDTAHGLYLKFKDNYKDRGYMGCLVFWFKNGKAYHVMMMVDDFHVMGASGGRSDTETTKDAIRDDAFIKMRPIDFMGDIYKICDPFEGKETP
;
A
#
# COMPACT_ATOMS: atom_id res chain seq x y z
N MET A 1 4.96 -3.78 26.05
CA MET A 1 5.08 -4.89 25.08
C MET A 1 6.39 -5.63 25.25
N PRO A 2 6.41 -6.96 25.12
CA PRO A 2 7.66 -7.71 25.13
C PRO A 2 8.56 -7.28 23.96
N ALA A 3 9.88 -7.15 24.22
CA ALA A 3 10.85 -6.75 23.19
C ALA A 3 10.77 -7.63 21.92
N ASN A 4 10.53 -8.93 22.08
CA ASN A 4 10.43 -9.87 20.95
C ASN A 4 9.24 -9.58 20.02
N SER A 5 8.13 -9.05 20.52
CA SER A 5 6.97 -8.73 19.69
C SER A 5 7.20 -7.50 18.85
N ILE A 6 7.90 -6.49 19.38
CA ILE A 6 8.29 -5.29 18.62
C ILE A 6 9.24 -5.69 17.49
N LEU A 7 10.23 -6.52 17.79
CA LEU A 7 11.18 -7.01 16.78
C LEU A 7 10.50 -7.79 15.65
N LYS A 8 9.45 -8.56 15.98
CA LYS A 8 8.69 -9.30 14.97
C LYS A 8 7.95 -8.36 14.01
N ALA A 9 7.28 -7.34 14.54
CA ALA A 9 6.58 -6.36 13.70
C ALA A 9 7.54 -5.60 12.80
N ASP A 10 8.69 -5.15 13.32
CA ASP A 10 9.71 -4.46 12.53
C ASP A 10 10.30 -5.37 11.45
N PHE A 11 10.52 -6.63 11.76
CA PHE A 11 10.98 -7.62 10.77
C PHE A 11 9.96 -7.77 9.63
N LEU A 12 8.66 -7.89 9.96
CA LEU A 12 7.61 -8.00 8.95
C LEU A 12 7.48 -6.73 8.10
N ARG A 13 7.63 -5.54 8.70
CA ARG A 13 7.63 -4.27 7.96
C ARG A 13 8.78 -4.22 6.95
N ASN A 14 9.97 -4.61 7.37
CA ASN A 14 11.13 -4.65 6.47
C ASN A 14 10.92 -5.61 5.30
N ILE A 15 10.42 -6.82 5.57
CA ILE A 15 10.12 -7.80 4.52
C ILE A 15 9.05 -7.27 3.56
N ALA A 16 7.99 -6.64 4.08
CA ALA A 16 6.92 -6.09 3.24
C ALA A 16 7.44 -5.01 2.30
N VAL A 17 8.23 -4.06 2.80
CA VAL A 17 8.79 -2.98 1.98
C VAL A 17 9.78 -3.53 0.96
N GLU A 18 10.63 -4.47 1.35
CA GLU A 18 11.58 -5.12 0.43
C GLU A 18 10.84 -5.87 -0.70
N TYR A 19 9.80 -6.62 -0.35
CA TYR A 19 8.97 -7.30 -1.34
C TYR A 19 8.29 -6.32 -2.29
N LEU A 20 7.75 -5.22 -1.77
CA LEU A 20 7.13 -4.17 -2.59
C LEU A 20 8.13 -3.59 -3.60
N GLN A 21 9.38 -3.40 -3.22
CA GLN A 21 10.42 -2.87 -4.11
C GLN A 21 10.70 -3.77 -5.31
N HIS A 22 10.48 -5.08 -5.20
CA HIS A 22 10.59 -6.01 -6.33
C HIS A 22 9.50 -5.81 -7.39
N TRP A 23 8.43 -5.09 -7.06
CA TRP A 23 7.35 -4.77 -8.00
C TRP A 23 7.55 -3.46 -8.75
N LEU A 24 8.68 -2.76 -8.53
CA LEU A 24 8.95 -1.50 -9.24
C LEU A 24 8.79 -1.67 -10.74
N LEU A 25 8.11 -0.68 -11.37
CA LEU A 25 7.83 -0.61 -12.80
C LEU A 25 6.89 -1.69 -13.33
N VAL A 26 6.24 -2.47 -12.47
CA VAL A 26 5.09 -3.28 -12.90
C VAL A 26 3.97 -2.31 -13.32
N PRO A 27 3.34 -2.53 -14.50
CA PRO A 27 2.34 -1.60 -15.01
C PRO A 27 1.11 -1.51 -14.12
N TYR A 28 0.53 -0.32 -14.04
CA TYR A 28 -0.81 -0.16 -13.48
C TYR A 28 -1.83 -0.85 -14.39
N SER A 29 -2.76 -1.58 -13.79
CA SER A 29 -3.93 -2.11 -14.49
C SER A 29 -5.13 -2.03 -13.57
N TRP A 30 -6.17 -1.35 -13.99
CA TRP A 30 -7.40 -1.20 -13.22
C TRP A 30 -7.97 -2.57 -12.84
N GLY A 31 -8.19 -2.80 -11.53
CA GLY A 31 -8.62 -4.10 -11.02
C GLY A 31 -7.55 -5.20 -11.04
N GLY A 32 -6.32 -4.89 -11.47
CA GLY A 32 -5.24 -5.85 -11.58
C GLY A 32 -4.64 -6.25 -10.23
N ASN A 33 -4.22 -7.52 -10.14
CA ASN A 33 -3.68 -8.10 -8.93
C ASN A 33 -2.55 -9.11 -9.17
N ASP A 34 -1.89 -9.06 -10.32
CA ASP A 34 -0.77 -9.93 -10.67
C ASP A 34 0.33 -9.19 -11.45
N PHE A 35 1.39 -9.90 -11.86
CA PHE A 35 2.53 -9.31 -12.57
C PHE A 35 2.21 -8.76 -13.97
N SER A 36 1.05 -9.06 -14.52
CA SER A 36 0.61 -8.44 -15.78
C SER A 36 0.10 -7.02 -15.56
N GLY A 37 -0.31 -6.67 -14.34
CA GLY A 37 -0.70 -5.32 -13.94
C GLY A 37 -1.31 -5.29 -12.55
N MET A 38 -1.08 -4.19 -11.85
CA MET A 38 -1.57 -3.98 -10.49
C MET A 38 -2.24 -2.61 -10.36
N ASP A 39 -3.37 -2.53 -9.64
CA ASP A 39 -3.90 -1.24 -9.19
C ASP A 39 -3.39 -0.88 -7.77
N CYS A 40 -3.81 0.27 -7.25
CA CYS A 40 -3.28 0.78 -5.99
C CYS A 40 -3.59 -0.14 -4.80
N SER A 41 -4.81 -0.64 -4.68
CA SER A 41 -5.19 -1.57 -3.62
C SER A 41 -4.66 -2.98 -3.88
N GLY A 42 -4.60 -3.42 -5.14
CA GLY A 42 -4.10 -4.73 -5.52
C GLY A 42 -2.69 -5.01 -5.04
N ILE A 43 -1.76 -4.08 -5.26
CA ILE A 43 -0.38 -4.26 -4.79
C ILE A 43 -0.29 -4.23 -3.26
N MET A 44 -1.07 -3.39 -2.58
CA MET A 44 -1.08 -3.36 -1.11
C MET A 44 -1.61 -4.67 -0.53
N VAL A 45 -2.69 -5.21 -1.09
CA VAL A 45 -3.23 -6.51 -0.70
C VAL A 45 -2.18 -7.61 -0.91
N GLU A 46 -1.51 -7.63 -2.05
CA GLU A 46 -0.46 -8.62 -2.36
C GLU A 46 0.68 -8.57 -1.35
N VAL A 47 1.18 -7.39 -1.05
CA VAL A 47 2.27 -7.20 -0.08
C VAL A 47 1.85 -7.68 1.31
N LEU A 48 0.66 -7.31 1.77
CA LEU A 48 0.17 -7.69 3.09
C LEU A 48 -0.16 -9.19 3.20
N LYS A 49 -0.59 -9.83 2.11
CA LYS A 49 -0.73 -11.29 2.05
C LYS A 49 0.62 -11.99 2.18
N SER A 50 1.64 -11.48 1.51
CA SER A 50 2.97 -12.11 1.48
C SER A 50 3.61 -12.20 2.86
N VAL A 51 3.26 -11.30 3.77
CA VAL A 51 3.76 -11.28 5.15
C VAL A 51 2.74 -11.76 6.18
N GLY A 52 1.61 -12.31 5.73
CA GLY A 52 0.61 -12.94 6.59
C GLY A 52 -0.30 -11.98 7.35
N ILE A 53 -0.35 -10.70 6.98
CA ILE A 53 -1.25 -9.71 7.60
C ILE A 53 -2.68 -9.89 7.07
N LEU A 54 -2.84 -10.18 5.78
CA LEU A 54 -4.12 -10.49 5.17
C LEU A 54 -4.20 -11.98 4.81
N PRO A 55 -5.39 -12.60 4.89
CA PRO A 55 -5.59 -13.97 4.42
C PRO A 55 -5.31 -14.11 2.93
N HIS A 56 -4.91 -15.31 2.50
CA HIS A 56 -4.53 -15.59 1.11
C HIS A 56 -5.59 -15.21 0.09
N ARG A 57 -6.88 -15.37 0.45
CA ARG A 57 -8.00 -15.09 -0.46
C ARG A 57 -8.59 -13.69 -0.31
N TRP A 58 -7.95 -12.84 0.50
CA TRP A 58 -8.44 -11.49 0.72
C TRP A 58 -8.28 -10.65 -0.55
N ASP A 59 -9.30 -9.87 -0.87
CA ASP A 59 -9.25 -8.84 -1.89
C ASP A 59 -10.02 -7.62 -1.38
N ASP A 60 -9.59 -6.42 -1.77
CA ASP A 60 -10.23 -5.20 -1.27
C ASP A 60 -9.92 -3.99 -2.13
N THR A 61 -10.73 -2.96 -1.95
CA THR A 61 -10.51 -1.62 -2.49
C THR A 61 -9.65 -0.80 -1.51
N ALA A 62 -9.19 0.38 -1.94
CA ALA A 62 -8.49 1.30 -1.04
C ALA A 62 -9.36 1.64 0.17
N HIS A 63 -10.64 1.93 -0.05
CA HIS A 63 -11.55 2.27 1.06
C HIS A 63 -11.81 1.08 1.99
N GLY A 64 -11.94 -0.13 1.45
CA GLY A 64 -12.07 -1.35 2.25
C GLY A 64 -10.86 -1.60 3.13
N LEU A 65 -9.65 -1.41 2.59
CA LEU A 65 -8.41 -1.49 3.39
C LEU A 65 -8.39 -0.43 4.50
N TYR A 66 -8.82 0.80 4.18
CA TYR A 66 -8.92 1.85 5.20
C TYR A 66 -9.85 1.43 6.34
N LEU A 67 -11.05 0.93 6.02
CA LEU A 67 -12.01 0.49 7.03
C LEU A 67 -11.44 -0.64 7.91
N LYS A 68 -10.61 -1.50 7.33
CA LYS A 68 -9.96 -2.59 8.07
C LYS A 68 -8.90 -2.10 9.04
N PHE A 69 -8.11 -1.09 8.67
CA PHE A 69 -6.95 -0.64 9.44
C PHE A 69 -7.12 0.71 10.14
N LYS A 70 -8.26 1.37 10.01
CA LYS A 70 -8.49 2.73 10.53
C LYS A 70 -8.28 2.88 12.04
N ASP A 71 -8.48 1.81 12.80
CA ASP A 71 -8.29 1.82 14.26
C ASP A 71 -6.80 1.87 14.64
N ASN A 72 -5.91 1.56 13.71
CA ASN A 72 -4.46 1.64 13.86
C ASN A 72 -3.91 2.97 13.32
N TYR A 73 -4.67 4.05 13.45
CA TYR A 73 -4.32 5.38 13.00
C TYR A 73 -3.03 5.90 13.66
N LYS A 74 -2.22 6.60 12.86
CA LYS A 74 -0.98 7.25 13.31
C LYS A 74 -0.95 8.71 12.87
N ASP A 75 -0.58 9.62 13.77
CA ASP A 75 -0.36 11.03 13.43
C ASP A 75 0.88 11.22 12.59
N ARG A 76 1.90 10.41 12.84
CA ARG A 76 3.16 10.40 12.10
C ARG A 76 3.43 8.97 11.63
N GLY A 77 3.70 8.83 10.33
CA GLY A 77 3.98 7.53 9.74
C GLY A 77 5.46 7.16 9.74
N TYR A 78 5.70 5.92 9.43
CA TYR A 78 7.03 5.33 9.32
C TYR A 78 6.97 4.17 8.34
N MET A 79 8.11 3.60 8.01
CA MET A 79 8.21 2.47 7.08
C MET A 79 7.20 1.37 7.40
N GLY A 80 6.44 0.96 6.38
CA GLY A 80 5.42 -0.09 6.48
C GLY A 80 4.01 0.44 6.72
N CYS A 81 3.82 1.69 7.10
CA CYS A 81 2.49 2.28 7.25
C CYS A 81 1.80 2.43 5.89
N LEU A 82 0.48 2.26 5.88
CA LEU A 82 -0.35 2.58 4.72
C LEU A 82 -0.79 4.04 4.79
N VAL A 83 -0.75 4.72 3.65
CA VAL A 83 -1.25 6.08 3.49
C VAL A 83 -2.46 6.02 2.58
N PHE A 84 -3.56 6.60 3.03
CA PHE A 84 -4.83 6.65 2.29
C PHE A 84 -5.16 8.09 1.96
N TRP A 85 -5.38 8.38 0.69
CA TRP A 85 -5.87 9.70 0.24
C TRP A 85 -7.37 9.66 0.06
N PHE A 86 -8.04 10.76 0.43
CA PHE A 86 -9.49 10.82 0.51
C PHE A 86 -10.07 11.81 -0.48
N LYS A 87 -11.23 11.45 -1.03
CA LYS A 87 -12.06 12.30 -1.86
C LYS A 87 -13.53 12.01 -1.53
N ASN A 88 -14.30 13.07 -1.20
CA ASN A 88 -15.71 12.93 -0.82
C ASN A 88 -15.92 11.92 0.33
N GLY A 89 -15.04 11.95 1.32
CA GLY A 89 -15.14 11.10 2.51
C GLY A 89 -14.74 9.63 2.31
N LYS A 90 -14.24 9.26 1.12
CA LYS A 90 -13.79 7.90 0.83
C LYS A 90 -12.33 7.86 0.43
N ALA A 91 -11.63 6.83 0.89
CA ALA A 91 -10.28 6.56 0.42
C ALA A 91 -10.34 6.11 -1.04
N TYR A 92 -9.66 6.83 -1.92
CA TYR A 92 -9.63 6.51 -3.35
C TYR A 92 -8.25 6.05 -3.83
N HIS A 93 -7.23 6.18 -2.99
CA HIS A 93 -5.87 5.78 -3.29
C HIS A 93 -5.16 5.32 -2.03
N VAL A 94 -4.27 4.34 -2.17
CA VAL A 94 -3.47 3.80 -1.07
C VAL A 94 -2.07 3.46 -1.54
N MET A 95 -1.07 3.77 -0.71
CA MET A 95 0.33 3.38 -0.93
C MET A 95 0.98 3.05 0.41
N MET A 96 2.15 2.43 0.38
CA MET A 96 2.89 2.07 1.59
C MET A 96 4.11 2.97 1.77
N MET A 97 4.33 3.44 3.00
CA MET A 97 5.53 4.20 3.33
C MET A 97 6.76 3.29 3.29
N VAL A 98 7.79 3.77 2.62
CA VAL A 98 9.10 3.08 2.55
C VAL A 98 10.13 3.73 3.47
N ASP A 99 9.90 4.99 3.84
CA ASP A 99 10.63 5.74 4.85
C ASP A 99 9.70 6.83 5.42
N ASP A 100 10.22 7.78 6.20
CA ASP A 100 9.40 8.81 6.85
C ASP A 100 8.78 9.81 5.86
N PHE A 101 9.22 9.85 4.60
CA PHE A 101 8.85 10.91 3.65
C PHE A 101 8.36 10.37 2.30
N HIS A 102 8.54 9.10 2.01
CA HIS A 102 8.24 8.50 0.71
C HIS A 102 7.27 7.36 0.81
N VAL A 103 6.42 7.26 -0.20
CA VAL A 103 5.47 6.16 -0.39
C VAL A 103 5.77 5.42 -1.69
N MET A 104 5.38 4.16 -1.76
CA MET A 104 5.51 3.33 -2.95
C MET A 104 4.23 2.57 -3.19
N GLY A 105 3.86 2.46 -4.47
CA GLY A 105 2.67 1.73 -4.91
C GLY A 105 2.34 2.02 -6.36
N ALA A 106 1.20 1.53 -6.82
CA ALA A 106 0.71 1.77 -8.18
C ALA A 106 0.21 3.22 -8.28
N SER A 107 0.81 4.01 -9.16
CA SER A 107 0.58 5.44 -9.28
C SER A 107 0.42 5.86 -10.74
N GLY A 108 -0.42 6.87 -10.98
CA GLY A 108 -0.66 7.47 -12.29
C GLY A 108 -1.81 6.84 -13.08
N GLY A 109 -2.37 5.72 -12.59
CA GLY A 109 -3.46 5.03 -13.26
C GLY A 109 -4.84 5.59 -12.95
N ARG A 110 -5.78 5.22 -13.78
CA ARG A 110 -7.21 5.54 -13.67
C ARG A 110 -8.05 4.39 -14.23
N SER A 111 -9.37 4.52 -14.21
CA SER A 111 -10.28 3.44 -14.57
C SER A 111 -10.12 2.92 -16.01
N ASP A 112 -9.56 3.71 -16.93
CA ASP A 112 -9.29 3.31 -18.32
C ASP A 112 -7.84 2.85 -18.56
N THR A 113 -7.05 2.71 -17.51
CA THR A 113 -5.68 2.17 -17.57
C THR A 113 -5.76 0.65 -17.39
N GLU A 114 -5.93 -0.10 -18.49
CA GLU A 114 -6.20 -1.53 -18.45
C GLU A 114 -5.08 -2.38 -19.06
N THR A 115 -4.29 -1.82 -19.98
CA THR A 115 -3.22 -2.53 -20.69
C THR A 115 -1.86 -1.89 -20.40
N THR A 116 -0.77 -2.62 -20.73
CA THR A 116 0.59 -2.07 -20.66
C THR A 116 0.73 -0.82 -21.53
N LYS A 117 0.08 -0.79 -22.70
CA LYS A 117 0.06 0.39 -23.58
C LYS A 117 -0.59 1.58 -22.88
N ASP A 118 -1.70 1.37 -22.19
CA ASP A 118 -2.39 2.40 -21.41
C ASP A 118 -1.49 2.90 -20.26
N ALA A 119 -0.79 1.99 -19.58
CA ALA A 119 0.13 2.34 -18.51
C ALA A 119 1.28 3.23 -19.02
N ILE A 120 1.82 2.93 -20.19
CA ILE A 120 2.85 3.76 -20.82
C ILE A 120 2.29 5.14 -21.17
N ARG A 121 1.08 5.21 -21.78
CA ARG A 121 0.40 6.46 -22.10
C ARG A 121 0.22 7.35 -20.87
N ASP A 122 -0.19 6.77 -19.75
CA ASP A 122 -0.55 7.47 -18.53
C ASP A 122 0.62 7.60 -17.56
N ASP A 123 1.80 7.06 -17.90
CA ASP A 123 2.97 6.96 -17.01
C ASP A 123 2.59 6.29 -15.67
N ALA A 124 1.82 5.20 -15.76
CA ALA A 124 1.21 4.52 -14.64
C ALA A 124 1.91 3.20 -14.34
N PHE A 125 2.68 3.19 -13.27
CA PHE A 125 3.49 2.04 -12.83
C PHE A 125 3.58 2.02 -11.31
N ILE A 126 4.08 0.93 -10.75
CA ILE A 126 4.51 0.91 -9.35
C ILE A 126 5.74 1.79 -9.24
N LYS A 127 5.64 2.84 -8.43
CA LYS A 127 6.65 3.90 -8.30
C LYS A 127 6.80 4.35 -6.87
N MET A 128 7.94 4.99 -6.60
CA MET A 128 8.16 5.78 -5.39
C MET A 128 7.72 7.23 -5.62
N ARG A 129 7.05 7.82 -4.62
CA ARG A 129 6.59 9.20 -4.64
C ARG A 129 6.85 9.85 -3.27
N PRO A 130 7.04 11.18 -3.20
CA PRO A 130 6.98 11.87 -1.90
C PRO A 130 5.56 11.75 -1.34
N ILE A 131 5.43 11.69 0.00
CA ILE A 131 4.13 11.45 0.66
C ILE A 131 3.08 12.51 0.32
N ASP A 132 3.50 13.73 0.02
CA ASP A 132 2.61 14.86 -0.28
C ASP A 132 2.32 15.04 -1.78
N PHE A 133 2.68 14.08 -2.64
CA PHE A 133 2.55 14.23 -4.10
C PHE A 133 1.09 14.41 -4.57
N MET A 134 0.11 13.98 -3.79
CA MET A 134 -1.31 14.16 -4.06
C MET A 134 -1.98 15.12 -3.05
N GLY A 135 -1.18 15.98 -2.42
CA GLY A 135 -1.67 16.89 -1.39
C GLY A 135 -1.59 16.29 0.00
N ASP A 136 -2.11 17.03 0.98
CA ASP A 136 -1.98 16.71 2.40
C ASP A 136 -3.27 16.14 3.03
N ILE A 137 -4.30 15.83 2.22
CA ILE A 137 -5.55 15.23 2.70
C ILE A 137 -5.40 13.71 2.67
N TYR A 138 -4.64 13.19 3.64
CA TYR A 138 -4.42 11.76 3.78
C TYR A 138 -4.48 11.34 5.25
N LYS A 139 -4.65 10.02 5.46
CA LYS A 139 -4.57 9.38 6.78
C LYS A 139 -3.58 8.23 6.71
N ILE A 140 -2.89 8.01 7.83
CA ILE A 140 -1.84 7.00 7.96
C ILE A 140 -2.30 5.95 8.96
N CYS A 141 -2.17 4.67 8.60
CA CYS A 141 -2.50 3.53 9.47
C CYS A 141 -1.35 2.53 9.45
N ASP A 142 -1.09 1.88 10.59
CA ASP A 142 -0.09 0.82 10.68
C ASP A 142 -0.77 -0.56 10.60
N PRO A 143 -0.69 -1.28 9.47
CA PRO A 143 -1.33 -2.59 9.34
C PRO A 143 -0.66 -3.68 10.18
N PHE A 144 0.53 -3.44 10.69
CA PHE A 144 1.29 -4.38 11.50
C PHE A 144 1.01 -4.25 12.99
N GLU A 145 0.35 -3.18 13.43
CA GLU A 145 0.01 -2.98 14.83
C GLU A 145 -0.95 -4.07 15.29
N GLY A 146 -0.70 -4.65 16.46
CA GLY A 146 -1.45 -5.79 16.95
C GLY A 146 -1.00 -7.15 16.39
N LYS A 147 -0.01 -7.18 15.49
CA LYS A 147 0.57 -8.41 14.94
C LYS A 147 1.92 -8.76 15.58
N GLU A 148 2.25 -8.09 16.66
CA GLU A 148 3.48 -8.31 17.42
C GLU A 148 3.44 -9.59 18.25
N THR A 149 2.23 -10.08 18.61
CA THR A 149 2.07 -11.35 19.34
C THR A 149 1.93 -12.51 18.38
N PRO A 150 2.52 -13.67 18.72
CA PRO A 150 2.38 -14.90 17.91
C PRO A 150 0.95 -15.37 17.84
#